data_58ffa0c92869cd12fc46d0b40b4903a2
#
_entry.id   58ffa0c92869cd12fc46d0b40b4903a2
#
_cell.length_a   1.000
_cell.length_b   1.000
_cell.length_c   1.000
_cell.angle_alpha   90.00
_cell.angle_beta   90.00
_cell.angle_gamma   90.00
#
_symmetry.space_group_name_H-M   'P 1'
#
loop_
_entity.id
_entity.type
_entity.pdbx_description
1 polymer ?
#
loop_
_entity_poly.entity_id
_entity_poly.type
_entity_poly.pdbx_seq_one_letter_code
_entity_poly.pdbx_strand_id
1 'polypeptide(L)'
;MFVGHDFGAQACWAAALHAPERVRGAVSIAVPYGVGFARDDENAARQDKKPRNTRRRGPKPSDTYAAIAKKHFLHLHYFQEVGRAEAELGANPRLFLKRIYWALSARGSLLDFKKFPAEGTGYLDVLAEPSEPLPWPWLSEEDLDYLVEQYMQTGPDTAFIGGLSSYRAMDVNWEHDPDYGRASVDVPALFLCGEKDPVLQIITPKSLETMPERVPKLRGTKLIADAGHFAQQEQPEAVNDALLGFLRGELAR
;
A
#
# COMPACT_ATOMS: atom_id res chain seq x y z
N MET A 1 -5.83 19.38 -3.68
CA MET A 1 -6.26 17.99 -3.58
C MET A 1 -5.05 17.10 -3.71
N PHE A 2 -5.00 15.98 -2.97
CA PHE A 2 -3.97 14.98 -3.10
C PHE A 2 -4.57 13.67 -3.63
N VAL A 3 -3.84 12.99 -4.50
CA VAL A 3 -4.14 11.65 -4.97
C VAL A 3 -2.89 10.81 -4.73
N GLY A 4 -3.03 9.68 -4.07
CA GLY A 4 -1.90 8.80 -3.76
C GLY A 4 -2.26 7.33 -3.91
N HIS A 5 -1.28 6.56 -4.37
CA HIS A 5 -1.37 5.12 -4.53
C HIS A 5 -0.41 4.42 -3.57
N ASP A 6 -0.82 3.32 -2.98
CA ASP A 6 -0.04 2.50 -2.05
C ASP A 6 0.54 3.33 -0.88
N PHE A 7 1.85 3.41 -0.68
CA PHE A 7 2.46 4.31 0.31
C PHE A 7 2.13 5.79 0.07
N GLY A 8 1.91 6.20 -1.18
CA GLY A 8 1.41 7.54 -1.50
C GLY A 8 0.00 7.80 -0.97
N ALA A 9 -0.85 6.78 -0.87
CA ALA A 9 -2.14 6.88 -0.21
C ALA A 9 -1.99 7.16 1.28
N GLN A 10 -1.04 6.51 1.96
CA GLN A 10 -0.73 6.80 3.37
C GLN A 10 -0.29 8.26 3.56
N ALA A 11 0.54 8.78 2.66
CA ALA A 11 0.96 10.19 2.68
C ALA A 11 -0.23 11.15 2.48
N CYS A 12 -1.17 10.80 1.59
CA CYS A 12 -2.41 11.58 1.40
C CYS A 12 -3.27 11.62 2.67
N TRP A 13 -3.43 10.47 3.34
CA TRP A 13 -4.15 10.39 4.59
C TRP A 13 -3.47 11.18 5.71
N ALA A 14 -2.15 11.08 5.83
CA ALA A 14 -1.39 11.85 6.82
C ALA A 14 -1.52 13.36 6.57
N ALA A 15 -1.40 13.81 5.32
CA ALA A 15 -1.61 15.22 4.97
C ALA A 15 -3.03 15.70 5.30
N ALA A 16 -4.05 14.88 5.01
CA ALA A 16 -5.44 15.19 5.32
C ALA A 16 -5.74 15.22 6.82
N LEU A 17 -5.01 14.42 7.61
CA LEU A 17 -5.13 14.37 9.07
C LEU A 17 -4.46 15.58 9.73
N HIS A 18 -3.21 15.89 9.34
CA HIS A 18 -2.36 16.84 10.05
C HIS A 18 -2.40 18.26 9.51
N ALA A 19 -2.90 18.46 8.28
CA ALA A 19 -3.02 19.78 7.65
C ALA A 19 -4.35 19.91 6.87
N PRO A 20 -5.51 19.66 7.52
CA PRO A 20 -6.81 19.66 6.85
C PRO A 20 -7.14 20.99 6.18
N GLU A 21 -6.66 22.11 6.72
CA GLU A 21 -6.86 23.46 6.16
C GLU A 21 -6.13 23.66 4.82
N ARG A 22 -5.16 22.82 4.50
CA ARG A 22 -4.39 22.83 3.25
C ARG A 22 -4.86 21.79 2.25
N VAL A 23 -5.74 20.87 2.66
CA VAL A 23 -6.19 19.72 1.87
C VAL A 23 -7.67 19.86 1.53
N ARG A 24 -7.97 20.29 0.32
CA ARG A 24 -9.36 20.43 -0.17
C ARG A 24 -10.04 19.08 -0.47
N GLY A 25 -9.28 18.01 -0.55
CA GLY A 25 -9.77 16.65 -0.77
C GLY A 25 -8.62 15.68 -0.89
N ALA A 26 -8.86 14.42 -0.50
CA ALA A 26 -7.92 13.32 -0.55
C ALA A 26 -8.51 12.15 -1.33
N VAL A 27 -7.73 11.62 -2.28
CA VAL A 27 -8.07 10.36 -2.95
C VAL A 27 -6.98 9.35 -2.67
N SER A 28 -7.37 8.23 -2.12
CA SER A 28 -6.45 7.12 -1.90
C SER A 28 -6.76 5.96 -2.82
N ILE A 29 -5.73 5.38 -3.41
CA ILE A 29 -5.81 4.22 -4.29
C ILE A 29 -5.07 3.06 -3.62
N ALA A 30 -5.70 1.90 -3.56
CA ALA A 30 -5.23 0.63 -2.97
C ALA A 30 -5.20 0.58 -1.44
N VAL A 31 -4.81 1.64 -0.72
CA VAL A 31 -4.66 1.60 0.74
C VAL A 31 -5.66 2.51 1.45
N PRO A 32 -6.67 1.97 2.15
CA PRO A 32 -7.64 2.76 2.89
C PRO A 32 -7.06 3.33 4.18
N TYR A 33 -7.73 4.33 4.75
CA TYR A 33 -7.30 4.97 5.99
C TYR A 33 -7.25 3.97 7.17
N GLY A 34 -6.13 3.98 7.88
CA GLY A 34 -5.93 3.21 9.10
C GLY A 34 -5.51 1.76 8.92
N VAL A 35 -5.25 1.32 7.68
CA VAL A 35 -4.67 0.00 7.44
C VAL A 35 -3.15 0.04 7.66
N GLY A 36 -2.63 -0.96 8.34
CA GLY A 36 -1.21 -1.13 8.62
C GLY A 36 -0.73 -0.56 9.96
N PHE A 37 -1.49 0.34 10.60
CA PHE A 37 -1.08 1.01 11.85
C PHE A 37 -1.98 0.74 13.06
N ALA A 38 -3.20 0.31 12.85
CA ALA A 38 -4.14 -0.01 13.92
C ALA A 38 -4.60 -1.46 13.78
N ARG A 39 -3.94 -2.38 14.46
CA ARG A 39 -4.67 -3.54 14.95
C ARG A 39 -5.58 -3.02 16.05
N ASP A 40 -6.84 -2.79 15.73
CA ASP A 40 -7.87 -2.80 16.74
C ASP A 40 -7.82 -4.19 17.37
N ASP A 41 -7.31 -4.28 18.58
CA ASP A 41 -7.52 -5.44 19.42
C ASP A 41 -9.04 -5.58 19.59
N GLU A 42 -9.65 -6.51 18.86
CA GLU A 42 -11.09 -6.78 18.97
C GLU A 42 -11.47 -7.16 20.42
N ASN A 43 -10.49 -7.60 21.21
CA ASN A 43 -10.62 -7.85 22.64
C ASN A 43 -10.53 -6.55 23.50
N ALA A 44 -9.85 -5.50 23.05
CA ALA A 44 -9.78 -4.24 23.79
C ALA A 44 -11.10 -3.45 23.70
N ALA A 45 -11.83 -3.56 22.59
CA ALA A 45 -13.12 -2.88 22.42
C ALA A 45 -14.22 -3.44 23.34
N ARG A 46 -14.08 -4.63 23.88
CA ARG A 46 -15.04 -5.26 24.80
C ARG A 46 -14.76 -4.98 26.28
N GLN A 47 -13.59 -4.49 26.65
CA GLN A 47 -13.19 -4.36 28.06
C GLN A 47 -13.02 -2.93 28.57
N ASP A 48 -12.96 -1.90 27.76
CA ASP A 48 -12.62 -0.56 28.27
C ASP A 48 -13.67 0.53 27.94
N LYS A 49 -14.44 0.88 28.97
CA LYS A 49 -15.12 2.18 29.10
C LYS A 49 -14.14 3.35 29.37
N LYS A 50 -12.86 3.20 29.04
CA LYS A 50 -11.83 4.22 29.27
C LYS A 50 -11.77 5.25 28.13
N PRO A 51 -11.43 6.51 28.44
CA PRO A 51 -11.34 7.57 27.45
C PRO A 51 -10.34 7.21 26.34
N ARG A 52 -10.58 7.66 25.11
CA ARG A 52 -9.83 7.41 23.87
C ARG A 52 -8.30 7.56 24.01
N ASN A 53 -7.82 8.35 24.97
CA ASN A 53 -6.41 8.68 25.19
C ASN A 53 -5.58 7.61 25.92
N THR A 54 -6.13 6.48 26.31
CA THR A 54 -5.42 5.44 27.09
C THR A 54 -5.37 4.08 26.40
N ARG A 55 -5.80 3.96 25.12
CA ARG A 55 -5.66 2.71 24.38
C ARG A 55 -4.19 2.43 24.13
N ARG A 56 -3.70 1.29 24.65
CA ARG A 56 -2.34 0.83 24.41
C ARG A 56 -2.12 0.70 22.90
N ARG A 57 -1.03 1.27 22.41
CA ARG A 57 -0.53 1.00 21.07
C ARG A 57 -0.25 -0.49 20.94
N GLY A 58 -0.60 -1.08 19.79
CA GLY A 58 -0.13 -2.41 19.42
C GLY A 58 1.40 -2.49 19.40
N PRO A 59 1.97 -3.67 19.19
CA PRO A 59 3.41 -3.84 19.08
C PRO A 59 3.95 -3.00 17.92
N LYS A 60 5.21 -2.65 17.99
CA LYS A 60 5.95 -1.97 16.93
C LYS A 60 5.86 -2.79 15.62
N PRO A 61 5.69 -2.15 14.45
CA PRO A 61 5.57 -2.87 13.18
C PRO A 61 6.69 -3.88 12.95
N SER A 62 7.95 -3.47 13.12
CA SER A 62 9.10 -4.37 12.94
C SER A 62 9.11 -5.57 13.88
N ASP A 63 8.64 -5.42 15.13
CA ASP A 63 8.52 -6.55 16.07
C ASP A 63 7.48 -7.57 15.60
N THR A 64 6.37 -7.07 15.05
CA THR A 64 5.33 -7.91 14.44
C THR A 64 5.87 -8.66 13.23
N TYR A 65 6.62 -7.97 12.37
CA TYR A 65 7.22 -8.58 11.17
C TYR A 65 8.24 -9.66 11.55
N ALA A 66 9.10 -9.38 12.52
CA ALA A 66 10.07 -10.33 13.04
C ALA A 66 9.40 -11.57 13.65
N ALA A 67 8.29 -11.40 14.37
CA ALA A 67 7.54 -12.52 14.93
C ALA A 67 6.91 -13.42 13.84
N ILE A 68 6.44 -12.84 12.74
CA ILE A 68 5.92 -13.59 11.58
C ILE A 68 7.07 -14.28 10.84
N ALA A 69 8.18 -13.59 10.64
CA ALA A 69 9.35 -14.11 9.94
C ALA A 69 10.01 -15.32 10.62
N LYS A 70 9.78 -15.53 11.91
CA LYS A 70 10.16 -16.78 12.58
C LYS A 70 9.45 -18.02 12.03
N LYS A 71 8.35 -17.86 11.30
CA LYS A 71 7.54 -18.96 10.79
C LYS A 71 7.71 -19.18 9.30
N HIS A 72 7.86 -18.12 8.54
CA HIS A 72 7.94 -18.15 7.08
C HIS A 72 8.43 -16.81 6.53
N PHE A 73 8.76 -16.77 5.24
CA PHE A 73 9.14 -15.53 4.57
C PHE A 73 8.07 -14.44 4.74
N LEU A 74 8.53 -13.22 4.97
CA LEU A 74 7.70 -12.01 4.97
C LEU A 74 8.49 -10.85 4.38
N HIS A 75 8.06 -10.31 3.25
CA HIS A 75 8.74 -9.20 2.59
C HIS A 75 8.87 -7.96 3.46
N LEU A 76 7.89 -7.66 4.31
CA LEU A 76 7.94 -6.54 5.25
C LEU A 76 9.12 -6.66 6.23
N HIS A 77 9.46 -7.88 6.65
CA HIS A 77 10.64 -8.14 7.48
C HIS A 77 11.93 -8.13 6.64
N TYR A 78 11.89 -8.75 5.48
CA TYR A 78 13.01 -8.83 4.56
C TYR A 78 13.55 -7.44 4.17
N PHE A 79 12.66 -6.48 3.96
CA PHE A 79 13.01 -5.11 3.59
C PHE A 79 13.54 -4.25 4.73
N GLN A 80 13.48 -4.71 5.99
CA GLN A 80 14.04 -3.95 7.12
C GLN A 80 15.57 -3.93 7.10
N GLU A 81 16.21 -4.99 6.64
CA GLU A 81 17.65 -5.07 6.52
C GLU A 81 18.14 -4.21 5.35
N VAL A 82 18.97 -3.18 5.68
CA VAL A 82 19.51 -2.29 4.65
C VAL A 82 20.59 -3.01 3.84
N GLY A 83 20.54 -2.88 2.52
CA GLY A 83 21.47 -3.45 1.57
C GLY A 83 21.07 -4.80 1.00
N ARG A 84 20.34 -5.62 1.75
CA ARG A 84 19.97 -6.98 1.30
C ARG A 84 19.03 -6.96 0.10
N ALA A 85 17.91 -6.27 0.22
CA ALA A 85 16.95 -6.14 -0.87
C ALA A 85 17.49 -5.28 -2.01
N GLU A 86 18.23 -4.22 -1.70
CA GLU A 86 18.88 -3.39 -2.71
C GLU A 86 19.81 -4.20 -3.61
N ALA A 87 20.66 -5.04 -3.03
CA ALA A 87 21.59 -5.88 -3.78
C ALA A 87 20.85 -6.90 -4.67
N GLU A 88 19.84 -7.59 -4.14
CA GLU A 88 19.07 -8.57 -4.91
C GLU A 88 18.32 -7.92 -6.07
N LEU A 89 17.55 -6.86 -5.78
CA LEU A 89 16.68 -6.22 -6.77
C LEU A 89 17.48 -5.40 -7.77
N GLY A 90 18.54 -4.72 -7.31
CA GLY A 90 19.44 -3.93 -8.16
C GLY A 90 20.27 -4.79 -9.12
N ALA A 91 20.60 -6.03 -8.75
CA ALA A 91 21.23 -6.97 -9.66
C ALA A 91 20.30 -7.49 -10.77
N ASN A 92 18.98 -7.47 -10.53
CA ASN A 92 17.98 -8.03 -11.43
C ASN A 92 16.77 -7.10 -11.61
N PRO A 93 16.95 -5.80 -11.93
CA PRO A 93 15.88 -4.81 -11.86
C PRO A 93 14.73 -5.10 -12.82
N ARG A 94 15.03 -5.51 -14.06
CA ARG A 94 14.03 -5.88 -15.07
C ARG A 94 13.21 -7.08 -14.63
N LEU A 95 13.87 -8.12 -14.13
CA LEU A 95 13.21 -9.33 -13.65
C LEU A 95 12.27 -9.01 -12.49
N PHE A 96 12.77 -8.21 -11.53
CA PHE A 96 11.98 -7.80 -10.38
C PHE A 96 10.74 -7.00 -10.80
N LEU A 97 10.93 -5.93 -11.58
CA LEU A 97 9.82 -5.08 -12.01
C LEU A 97 8.79 -5.87 -12.82
N LYS A 98 9.22 -6.69 -13.77
CA LYS A 98 8.34 -7.56 -14.54
C LYS A 98 7.50 -8.47 -13.63
N ARG A 99 8.14 -9.16 -12.67
CA ARG A 99 7.46 -10.10 -11.80
C ARG A 99 6.53 -9.42 -10.80
N ILE A 100 6.94 -8.31 -10.18
CA ILE A 100 6.10 -7.62 -9.19
C ILE A 100 4.89 -6.96 -9.82
N TYR A 101 5.06 -6.31 -10.98
CA TYR A 101 3.93 -5.74 -11.72
C TYR A 101 2.92 -6.80 -12.13
N TRP A 102 3.38 -7.95 -12.60
CA TRP A 102 2.50 -9.07 -12.90
C TRP A 102 1.81 -9.61 -11.66
N ALA A 103 2.56 -9.94 -10.62
CA ALA A 103 2.05 -10.59 -9.42
C ALA A 103 0.97 -9.77 -8.70
N LEU A 104 1.06 -8.44 -8.76
CA LEU A 104 0.10 -7.53 -8.15
C LEU A 104 -1.03 -7.10 -9.09
N SER A 105 -0.97 -7.44 -10.38
CA SER A 105 -2.03 -7.11 -11.34
C SER A 105 -3.26 -7.99 -11.18
N ALA A 106 -4.36 -7.63 -11.84
CA ALA A 106 -5.58 -8.43 -11.88
C ALA A 106 -5.41 -9.81 -12.56
N ARG A 107 -4.34 -10.01 -13.32
CA ARG A 107 -4.05 -11.24 -14.08
C ARG A 107 -3.05 -12.15 -13.40
N GLY A 108 -2.28 -11.61 -12.46
CA GLY A 108 -1.28 -12.33 -11.70
C GLY A 108 -1.77 -12.79 -10.33
N SER A 109 -0.84 -13.32 -9.56
CA SER A 109 -1.05 -13.65 -8.16
C SER A 109 0.27 -13.68 -7.42
N LEU A 110 0.22 -13.32 -6.14
CA LEU A 110 1.34 -13.54 -5.23
C LEU A 110 1.43 -15.02 -4.88
N LEU A 111 2.65 -15.53 -4.75
CA LEU A 111 2.87 -16.86 -4.19
C LEU A 111 2.51 -16.87 -2.70
N ASP A 112 2.15 -18.05 -2.19
CA ASP A 112 1.90 -18.22 -0.76
C ASP A 112 3.22 -18.16 0.01
N PHE A 113 3.55 -17.01 0.58
CA PHE A 113 4.79 -16.76 1.34
C PHE A 113 4.98 -17.74 2.50
N LYS A 114 3.90 -18.37 3.00
CA LYS A 114 3.98 -19.36 4.07
C LYS A 114 4.69 -20.65 3.65
N LYS A 115 4.85 -20.88 2.35
CA LYS A 115 5.58 -22.04 1.79
C LYS A 115 7.08 -21.81 1.71
N PHE A 116 7.57 -20.63 2.00
CA PHE A 116 8.97 -20.26 1.90
C PHE A 116 9.56 -20.01 3.30
N PRO A 117 10.71 -20.61 3.66
CA PRO A 117 11.40 -20.29 4.90
C PRO A 117 11.89 -18.83 4.84
N ALA A 118 12.01 -18.16 5.98
CA ALA A 118 12.56 -16.82 6.01
C ALA A 118 14.06 -16.79 5.72
N GLU A 119 14.78 -17.81 6.21
CA GLU A 119 16.22 -17.95 5.98
C GLU A 119 16.49 -18.50 4.57
N GLY A 120 17.41 -17.86 3.86
CA GLY A 120 17.82 -18.24 2.51
C GLY A 120 16.86 -17.83 1.38
N THR A 121 15.65 -17.34 1.70
CA THR A 121 14.71 -16.89 0.68
C THR A 121 14.92 -15.41 0.36
N GLY A 122 15.03 -15.07 -0.92
CA GLY A 122 14.98 -13.72 -1.45
C GLY A 122 13.58 -13.29 -1.85
N TYR A 123 13.42 -12.02 -2.20
CA TYR A 123 12.11 -11.54 -2.66
C TYR A 123 11.77 -12.04 -4.06
N LEU A 124 12.77 -12.22 -4.93
CA LEU A 124 12.59 -12.79 -6.26
C LEU A 124 12.14 -14.25 -6.24
N ASP A 125 12.48 -15.01 -5.20
CA ASP A 125 12.07 -16.41 -5.07
C ASP A 125 10.56 -16.57 -4.84
N VAL A 126 9.92 -15.55 -4.26
CA VAL A 126 8.49 -15.55 -3.94
C VAL A 126 7.64 -14.83 -4.99
N LEU A 127 8.24 -14.38 -6.09
CA LEU A 127 7.57 -13.79 -7.23
C LEU A 127 7.64 -14.73 -8.44
N ALA A 128 6.51 -15.31 -8.79
CA ALA A 128 6.43 -16.19 -9.96
C ALA A 128 6.74 -15.45 -11.27
N GLU A 129 7.28 -16.19 -12.23
CA GLU A 129 7.36 -15.69 -13.61
C GLU A 129 5.95 -15.46 -14.16
N PRO A 130 5.73 -14.34 -14.87
CA PRO A 130 4.46 -14.10 -15.55
C PRO A 130 4.07 -15.26 -16.46
N SER A 131 2.81 -15.68 -16.40
CA SER A 131 2.27 -16.73 -17.27
C SER A 131 2.10 -16.29 -18.72
N GLU A 132 2.20 -14.99 -18.98
CA GLU A 132 2.06 -14.37 -20.30
C GLU A 132 3.26 -13.46 -20.57
N PRO A 133 3.78 -13.47 -21.81
CA PRO A 133 4.83 -12.55 -22.20
C PRO A 133 4.31 -11.11 -22.29
N LEU A 134 5.22 -10.13 -22.21
CA LEU A 134 4.92 -8.75 -22.60
C LEU A 134 4.71 -8.69 -24.14
N PRO A 135 3.94 -7.70 -24.63
CA PRO A 135 3.27 -6.65 -23.89
C PRO A 135 1.96 -7.12 -23.22
N TRP A 136 1.70 -6.61 -22.04
CA TRP A 136 0.38 -6.70 -21.43
C TRP A 136 -0.48 -5.49 -21.86
N PRO A 137 -1.82 -5.53 -21.75
CA PRO A 137 -2.66 -4.41 -22.17
C PRO A 137 -2.32 -3.07 -21.51
N TRP A 138 -1.67 -3.09 -20.35
CA TRP A 138 -1.37 -1.94 -19.51
C TRP A 138 0.14 -1.72 -19.25
N LEU A 139 1.02 -2.56 -19.82
CA LEU A 139 2.48 -2.42 -19.72
C LEU A 139 3.14 -2.97 -20.98
N SER A 140 3.82 -2.11 -21.72
CA SER A 140 4.64 -2.50 -22.86
C SER A 140 6.08 -2.86 -22.46
N GLU A 141 6.87 -3.37 -23.42
CA GLU A 141 8.32 -3.57 -23.22
C GLU A 141 9.03 -2.21 -23.01
N GLU A 142 8.64 -1.18 -23.75
CA GLU A 142 9.17 0.16 -23.64
C GLU A 142 8.86 0.79 -22.28
N ASP A 143 7.65 0.59 -21.76
CA ASP A 143 7.29 1.06 -20.42
C ASP A 143 8.16 0.37 -19.35
N LEU A 144 8.37 -0.93 -19.47
CA LEU A 144 9.23 -1.67 -18.54
C LEU A 144 10.69 -1.20 -18.65
N ASP A 145 11.21 -0.98 -19.85
CA ASP A 145 12.56 -0.45 -20.06
C ASP A 145 12.71 0.93 -19.43
N TYR A 146 11.73 1.81 -19.62
CA TYR A 146 11.69 3.12 -18.98
C TYR A 146 11.71 3.02 -17.45
N LEU A 147 10.89 2.14 -16.87
CA LEU A 147 10.89 1.93 -15.43
C LEU A 147 12.25 1.45 -14.92
N VAL A 148 12.88 0.49 -15.59
CA VAL A 148 14.23 0.02 -15.26
C VAL A 148 15.22 1.16 -15.30
N GLU A 149 15.22 1.96 -16.35
CA GLU A 149 16.11 3.13 -16.49
C GLU A 149 15.90 4.11 -15.32
N GLN A 150 14.65 4.44 -14.98
CA GLN A 150 14.35 5.37 -13.89
C GLN A 150 14.84 4.86 -12.53
N TYR A 151 14.61 3.59 -12.22
CA TYR A 151 15.09 3.01 -10.95
C TYR A 151 16.61 2.89 -10.90
N MET A 152 17.27 2.66 -12.03
CA MET A 152 18.72 2.46 -12.12
C MET A 152 19.55 3.75 -12.22
N GLN A 153 18.93 4.93 -12.25
CA GLN A 153 19.63 6.23 -12.37
C GLN A 153 20.69 6.45 -11.29
N THR A 154 20.49 5.93 -10.10
CA THR A 154 21.42 6.05 -8.97
C THR A 154 22.37 4.86 -8.81
N GLY A 155 22.30 3.91 -9.73
CA GLY A 155 23.10 2.67 -9.73
C GLY A 155 22.43 1.50 -9.00
N PRO A 156 22.95 0.28 -9.19
CA PRO A 156 22.29 -0.93 -8.72
C PRO A 156 22.15 -1.01 -7.19
N ASP A 157 23.14 -0.52 -6.44
CA ASP A 157 23.14 -0.60 -4.97
C ASP A 157 22.11 0.31 -4.30
N THR A 158 21.54 1.25 -5.05
CA THR A 158 20.58 2.24 -4.54
C THR A 158 19.29 2.33 -5.35
N ALA A 159 19.14 1.50 -6.37
CA ALA A 159 18.06 1.54 -7.34
C ALA A 159 16.65 1.59 -6.72
N PHE A 160 16.40 0.80 -5.69
CA PHE A 160 15.08 0.67 -5.06
C PHE A 160 14.99 1.28 -3.66
N ILE A 161 16.02 2.02 -3.22
CA ILE A 161 16.13 2.52 -1.85
C ILE A 161 14.93 3.39 -1.45
N GLY A 162 14.38 4.19 -2.36
CA GLY A 162 13.23 5.05 -2.10
C GLY A 162 11.99 4.26 -1.70
N GLY A 163 11.64 3.24 -2.48
CA GLY A 163 10.51 2.35 -2.18
C GLY A 163 10.76 1.53 -0.90
N LEU A 164 11.94 0.94 -0.76
CA LEU A 164 12.33 0.15 0.42
C LEU A 164 12.33 0.99 1.70
N SER A 165 12.71 2.25 1.62
CA SER A 165 12.70 3.18 2.77
C SER A 165 11.29 3.45 3.29
N SER A 166 10.26 3.36 2.47
CA SER A 166 8.86 3.47 2.91
C SER A 166 8.48 2.36 3.89
N TYR A 167 8.96 1.14 3.67
CA TYR A 167 8.78 0.02 4.61
C TYR A 167 9.56 0.21 5.91
N ARG A 168 10.76 0.78 5.85
CA ARG A 168 11.62 1.07 7.02
C ARG A 168 11.08 2.22 7.85
N ALA A 169 10.43 3.19 7.23
CA ALA A 169 9.81 4.32 7.90
C ALA A 169 8.58 3.95 8.75
N MET A 170 8.05 2.74 8.62
CA MET A 170 6.82 2.35 9.33
C MET A 170 6.98 2.41 10.85
N ASP A 171 8.14 2.07 11.39
CA ASP A 171 8.42 2.19 12.82
C ASP A 171 8.48 3.64 13.29
N VAL A 172 9.14 4.48 12.51
CA VAL A 172 9.23 5.93 12.78
C VAL A 172 7.83 6.56 12.75
N ASN A 173 7.04 6.22 11.74
CA ASN A 173 5.67 6.69 11.64
C ASN A 173 4.81 6.20 12.82
N TRP A 174 4.94 4.93 13.20
CA TRP A 174 4.25 4.37 14.37
C TRP A 174 4.64 5.09 15.67
N GLU A 175 5.90 5.49 15.80
CA GLU A 175 6.44 6.15 17.00
C GLU A 175 5.99 7.61 17.08
N HIS A 176 6.05 8.34 15.97
CA HIS A 176 5.83 9.78 15.91
C HIS A 176 4.42 10.20 15.52
N ASP A 177 3.62 9.32 14.91
CA ASP A 177 2.23 9.60 14.54
C ASP A 177 1.22 8.68 15.26
N PRO A 178 0.95 8.94 16.55
CA PRO A 178 0.02 8.13 17.34
C PRO A 178 -1.43 8.22 16.88
N ASP A 179 -1.77 9.25 16.14
CA ASP A 179 -3.14 9.56 15.73
C ASP A 179 -3.49 8.96 14.37
N TYR A 180 -2.48 8.61 13.56
CA TYR A 180 -2.72 8.00 12.27
C TYR A 180 -3.55 6.69 12.40
N GLY A 181 -4.59 6.59 11.58
CA GLY A 181 -5.52 5.47 11.59
C GLY A 181 -6.49 5.42 12.78
N ARG A 182 -6.40 6.39 13.72
CA ARG A 182 -7.24 6.48 14.92
C ARG A 182 -8.08 7.76 14.97
N ALA A 183 -7.45 8.89 14.68
CA ALA A 183 -8.14 10.17 14.63
C ALA A 183 -9.01 10.28 13.38
N SER A 184 -9.98 11.18 13.41
CA SER A 184 -10.88 11.41 12.29
C SER A 184 -10.21 12.27 11.22
N VAL A 185 -10.32 11.87 9.97
CA VAL A 185 -9.92 12.67 8.79
C VAL A 185 -11.16 13.42 8.30
N ASP A 186 -11.18 14.72 8.54
CA ASP A 186 -12.35 15.58 8.29
C ASP A 186 -12.21 16.42 7.01
N VAL A 187 -11.77 15.80 5.93
CA VAL A 187 -11.75 16.39 4.58
C VAL A 187 -12.55 15.52 3.61
N PRO A 188 -13.10 16.08 2.51
CA PRO A 188 -13.70 15.27 1.47
C PRO A 188 -12.71 14.21 0.97
N ALA A 189 -13.14 12.96 0.92
CA ALA A 189 -12.27 11.86 0.53
C ALA A 189 -12.96 10.86 -0.39
N LEU A 190 -12.16 10.20 -1.24
CA LEU A 190 -12.58 9.09 -2.09
C LEU A 190 -11.57 7.94 -1.92
N PHE A 191 -12.06 6.73 -1.79
CA PHE A 191 -11.24 5.52 -1.83
C PHE A 191 -11.49 4.74 -3.10
N LEU A 192 -10.41 4.40 -3.81
CA LEU A 192 -10.41 3.55 -5.00
C LEU A 192 -9.53 2.33 -4.75
N CYS A 193 -9.93 1.18 -5.29
CA CYS A 193 -9.10 -0.02 -5.24
C CYS A 193 -9.44 -0.93 -6.42
N GLY A 194 -8.46 -1.64 -6.96
CA GLY A 194 -8.76 -2.71 -7.90
C GLY A 194 -9.54 -3.85 -7.21
N GLU A 195 -10.53 -4.39 -7.87
CA GLU A 195 -11.35 -5.48 -7.32
C GLU A 195 -10.51 -6.74 -7.01
N LYS A 196 -9.45 -6.94 -7.78
CA LYS A 196 -8.52 -8.08 -7.65
C LYS A 196 -7.21 -7.71 -6.97
N ASP A 197 -7.13 -6.53 -6.34
CA ASP A 197 -5.91 -6.10 -5.63
C ASP A 197 -5.59 -7.06 -4.47
N PRO A 198 -4.40 -7.68 -4.44
CA PRO A 198 -4.00 -8.56 -3.32
C PRO A 198 -4.01 -7.87 -1.96
N VAL A 199 -3.87 -6.55 -1.91
CA VAL A 199 -3.96 -5.77 -0.67
C VAL A 199 -5.35 -5.87 -0.05
N LEU A 200 -6.42 -6.00 -0.86
CA LEU A 200 -7.78 -6.24 -0.34
C LEU A 200 -7.90 -7.54 0.46
N GLN A 201 -7.07 -8.54 0.19
CA GLN A 201 -7.05 -9.79 0.95
C GLN A 201 -6.47 -9.61 2.36
N ILE A 202 -5.63 -8.59 2.54
CA ILE A 202 -5.03 -8.21 3.82
C ILE A 202 -5.96 -7.28 4.59
N ILE A 203 -6.77 -6.52 3.87
CA ILE A 203 -7.75 -5.58 4.42
C ILE A 203 -9.01 -6.38 4.75
N THR A 204 -9.39 -6.42 6.02
CA THR A 204 -10.65 -7.07 6.39
C THR A 204 -11.84 -6.29 5.82
N PRO A 205 -12.92 -6.97 5.38
CA PRO A 205 -14.16 -6.29 4.95
C PRO A 205 -14.64 -5.27 5.98
N LYS A 206 -14.53 -5.59 7.26
CA LYS A 206 -14.85 -4.70 8.38
C LYS A 206 -14.06 -3.39 8.36
N SER A 207 -12.80 -3.39 7.93
CA SER A 207 -11.98 -2.18 7.86
C SER A 207 -12.54 -1.19 6.83
N LEU A 208 -13.07 -1.68 5.72
CA LEU A 208 -13.72 -0.84 4.72
C LEU A 208 -15.10 -0.37 5.20
N GLU A 209 -15.88 -1.25 5.82
CA GLU A 209 -17.20 -0.92 6.36
C GLU A 209 -17.13 0.15 7.45
N THR A 210 -16.10 0.10 8.31
CA THR A 210 -15.92 1.06 9.42
C THR A 210 -15.12 2.30 9.03
N MET A 211 -14.55 2.36 7.83
CA MET A 211 -13.78 3.53 7.38
C MET A 211 -14.59 4.84 7.43
N PRO A 212 -15.90 4.89 7.09
CA PRO A 212 -16.71 6.12 7.21
C PRO A 212 -16.79 6.66 8.63
N GLU A 213 -16.64 5.83 9.66
CA GLU A 213 -16.64 6.29 11.06
C GLU A 213 -15.43 7.18 11.38
N ARG A 214 -14.33 6.97 10.66
CA ARG A 214 -13.06 7.71 10.79
C ARG A 214 -12.85 8.73 9.68
N VAL A 215 -13.58 8.60 8.60
CA VAL A 215 -13.56 9.53 7.45
C VAL A 215 -15.01 9.98 7.17
N PRO A 216 -15.59 10.83 8.02
CA PRO A 216 -17.02 11.17 7.95
C PRO A 216 -17.42 11.89 6.65
N LYS A 217 -16.46 12.47 5.93
CA LYS A 217 -16.68 13.09 4.62
C LYS A 217 -16.25 12.19 3.46
N LEU A 218 -16.18 10.87 3.67
CA LEU A 218 -15.94 9.91 2.59
C LEU A 218 -17.10 9.97 1.57
N ARG A 219 -16.77 10.26 0.32
CA ARG A 219 -17.74 10.35 -0.79
C ARG A 219 -18.07 9.01 -1.41
N GLY A 220 -17.23 8.03 -1.17
CA GLY A 220 -17.46 6.67 -1.60
C GLY A 220 -16.23 5.78 -1.52
N THR A 221 -16.50 4.49 -1.59
CA THR A 221 -15.53 3.42 -1.84
C THR A 221 -15.86 2.83 -3.19
N LYS A 222 -14.93 2.85 -4.13
CA LYS A 222 -15.16 2.34 -5.48
C LYS A 222 -14.15 1.26 -5.81
N LEU A 223 -14.65 0.06 -6.05
CA LEU A 223 -13.86 -1.03 -6.59
C LEU A 223 -13.84 -0.92 -8.12
N ILE A 224 -12.66 -1.00 -8.69
CA ILE A 224 -12.42 -0.91 -10.13
C ILE A 224 -12.39 -2.33 -10.66
N ALA A 225 -13.39 -2.67 -11.49
CA ALA A 225 -13.51 -4.00 -12.09
C ALA A 225 -12.28 -4.32 -12.96
N ASP A 226 -11.88 -5.59 -12.95
CA ASP A 226 -10.74 -6.10 -13.73
C ASP A 226 -9.41 -5.35 -13.51
N ALA A 227 -9.23 -4.75 -12.34
CA ALA A 227 -7.98 -4.13 -11.91
C ALA A 227 -7.42 -4.83 -10.68
N GLY A 228 -6.11 -4.92 -10.62
CA GLY A 228 -5.32 -5.31 -9.44
C GLY A 228 -4.82 -4.08 -8.69
N HIS A 229 -3.59 -4.18 -8.19
CA HIS A 229 -2.97 -3.13 -7.38
C HIS A 229 -2.71 -1.84 -8.15
N PHE A 230 -2.33 -1.95 -9.41
CA PHE A 230 -2.03 -0.82 -10.27
C PHE A 230 -3.26 -0.34 -11.05
N ALA A 231 -4.40 -0.16 -10.36
CA ALA A 231 -5.69 0.14 -10.97
C ALA A 231 -5.65 1.33 -11.95
N GLN A 232 -4.82 2.33 -11.67
CA GLN A 232 -4.64 3.50 -12.52
C GLN A 232 -3.91 3.21 -13.84
N GLN A 233 -3.19 2.11 -13.92
CA GLN A 233 -2.52 1.63 -15.14
C GLN A 233 -3.37 0.57 -15.83
N GLU A 234 -3.97 -0.35 -15.06
CA GLU A 234 -4.75 -1.46 -15.58
C GLU A 234 -6.10 -1.02 -16.14
N GLN A 235 -6.74 -0.01 -15.53
CA GLN A 235 -8.06 0.52 -15.90
C GLN A 235 -8.07 2.06 -15.82
N PRO A 236 -7.26 2.77 -16.64
CA PRO A 236 -7.06 4.22 -16.53
C PRO A 236 -8.35 5.01 -16.72
N GLU A 237 -9.22 4.59 -17.62
CA GLU A 237 -10.49 5.27 -17.90
C GLU A 237 -11.40 5.26 -16.68
N ALA A 238 -11.60 4.09 -16.06
CA ALA A 238 -12.45 3.95 -14.88
C ALA A 238 -11.93 4.73 -13.66
N VAL A 239 -10.61 4.76 -13.48
CA VAL A 239 -9.96 5.54 -12.43
C VAL A 239 -10.09 7.04 -12.71
N ASN A 240 -9.82 7.50 -13.95
CA ASN A 240 -9.96 8.89 -14.35
C ASN A 240 -11.40 9.39 -14.20
N ASP A 241 -12.38 8.61 -14.59
CA ASP A 241 -13.80 8.95 -14.42
C ASP A 241 -14.17 9.15 -12.95
N ALA A 242 -13.67 8.27 -12.08
CA ALA A 242 -13.88 8.38 -10.65
C ALA A 242 -13.21 9.65 -10.07
N LEU A 243 -11.97 9.92 -10.47
CA LEU A 243 -11.22 11.10 -10.04
C LEU A 243 -11.88 12.40 -10.52
N LEU A 244 -12.24 12.47 -11.80
CA LEU A 244 -12.89 13.65 -12.37
C LEU A 244 -14.30 13.87 -11.79
N GLY A 245 -15.04 12.81 -11.54
CA GLY A 245 -16.33 12.88 -10.87
C GLY A 245 -16.22 13.46 -9.46
N PHE A 246 -15.25 12.98 -8.68
CA PHE A 246 -14.96 13.50 -7.34
C PHE A 246 -14.53 14.97 -7.39
N LEU A 247 -13.61 15.31 -8.28
CA LEU A 247 -13.14 16.69 -8.47
C LEU A 247 -14.29 17.67 -8.76
N ARG A 248 -15.13 17.33 -9.73
CA ARG A 248 -16.28 18.19 -10.12
C ARG A 248 -17.26 18.34 -8.96
N GLY A 249 -17.55 17.27 -8.25
CA GLY A 249 -18.45 17.28 -7.10
C GLY A 249 -17.97 18.15 -5.94
N GLU A 250 -16.65 18.18 -5.67
CA GLU A 250 -16.08 18.96 -4.55
C GLU A 250 -15.70 20.38 -4.95
N LEU A 251 -15.43 20.65 -6.24
CA LEU A 251 -15.16 22.01 -6.73
C LEU A 251 -16.44 22.84 -6.95
N ALA A 252 -17.59 22.17 -7.16
CA ALA A 252 -18.88 22.82 -7.34
C ALA A 252 -19.54 23.28 -6.01
N ARG A 253 -18.92 22.99 -4.88
CA ARG A 253 -19.33 23.35 -3.51
C ARG A 253 -18.44 24.45 -2.97
#